data_9f2e77b7960ac96a7862027dae12939f
#
_entry.id   9f2e77b7960ac96a7862027dae12939f
#
_cell.length_a   1.000
_cell.length_b   1.000
_cell.length_c   1.000
_cell.angle_alpha   90.00
_cell.angle_beta   90.00
_cell.angle_gamma   90.00
#
_symmetry.space_group_name_H-M   'P 1'
#
loop_
_entity.id
_entity.type
_entity.pdbx_description
1 polymer ?
#
loop_
_entity_poly.entity_id
_entity_poly.type
_entity_poly.pdbx_seq_one_letter_code
_entity_poly.pdbx_strand_id
1 'polypeptide(L)'
;VSFKFFFDGLLKDSFKPKIQIFLKRIIPFCPYLEDYSMEINTKNTFPHSSGIASSASGLSALAMCIVQFESLLDLDMEIGFINRKASFLARLGSGSACRSIEGGLVVWGQHKEVVGSTDLLGVKYPFEVHPVFLDYLDTILLVDKGQKQVSSSLGHDLMHKHPFGPQRFDQAHRHISKLIPIFKTGDLSNFIKIVELEALTLHAMMMSSDPYFILMKPNTIKIINEIWKFRNLTNTPLCFTLDAGSNVHLLYPKSSLKQVTKFIENCLSKYCQDGQFINDQVGNGAQSL
;
A
#
# COMPACT_ATOMS: atom_id res chain seq x y z
N VAL A 1 1.94 -26.61 -10.29
CA VAL A 1 0.63 -26.00 -10.56
C VAL A 1 0.64 -25.39 -11.95
N SER A 2 -0.26 -25.82 -12.84
CA SER A 2 -0.48 -25.23 -14.15
C SER A 2 -1.51 -24.10 -14.07
N PHE A 3 -1.28 -23.01 -14.82
CA PHE A 3 -2.26 -21.91 -14.86
C PHE A 3 -2.18 -21.12 -16.16
N LYS A 4 -3.32 -20.49 -16.51
CA LYS A 4 -3.40 -19.42 -17.52
C LYS A 4 -3.67 -18.10 -16.80
N PHE A 5 -3.09 -17.01 -17.28
CA PHE A 5 -3.27 -15.70 -16.68
C PHE A 5 -3.76 -14.67 -17.69
N PHE A 6 -4.89 -14.06 -17.39
CA PHE A 6 -5.51 -13.02 -18.18
C PHE A 6 -5.57 -11.71 -17.39
N PHE A 7 -5.17 -10.63 -18.03
CA PHE A 7 -5.29 -9.27 -17.50
C PHE A 7 -6.11 -8.43 -18.47
N ASP A 8 -7.21 -7.86 -17.99
CA ASP A 8 -8.21 -7.14 -18.81
C ASP A 8 -8.67 -7.97 -20.02
N GLY A 9 -8.92 -9.28 -19.79
CA GLY A 9 -9.37 -10.22 -20.81
C GLY A 9 -8.31 -10.69 -21.82
N LEU A 10 -7.06 -10.20 -21.71
CA LEU A 10 -5.96 -10.55 -22.59
C LEU A 10 -4.97 -11.50 -21.90
N LEU A 11 -4.55 -12.57 -22.60
CA LEU A 11 -3.49 -13.46 -22.11
C LEU A 11 -2.19 -12.66 -21.90
N LYS A 12 -1.63 -12.70 -20.69
CA LYS A 12 -0.43 -11.93 -20.31
C LYS A 12 0.67 -12.80 -19.74
N ASP A 13 1.48 -13.34 -20.61
CA ASP A 13 2.61 -14.21 -20.24
C ASP A 13 3.70 -13.49 -19.42
N SER A 14 3.82 -12.17 -19.57
CA SER A 14 4.77 -11.35 -18.80
C SER A 14 4.53 -11.37 -17.28
N PHE A 15 3.34 -11.70 -16.81
CA PHE A 15 3.03 -11.83 -15.39
C PHE A 15 3.33 -13.23 -14.82
N LYS A 16 3.46 -14.26 -15.70
CA LYS A 16 3.66 -15.66 -15.30
C LYS A 16 4.83 -15.85 -14.33
N PRO A 17 6.04 -15.31 -14.55
CA PRO A 17 7.17 -15.55 -13.64
C PRO A 17 6.87 -15.15 -12.20
N LYS A 18 6.23 -14.00 -11.98
CA LYS A 18 5.90 -13.52 -10.64
C LYS A 18 4.85 -14.40 -9.96
N ILE A 19 3.82 -14.82 -10.71
CA ILE A 19 2.77 -15.70 -10.20
C ILE A 19 3.33 -17.10 -9.91
N GLN A 20 4.21 -17.64 -10.77
CA GLN A 20 4.88 -18.91 -10.53
C GLN A 20 5.70 -18.90 -9.24
N ILE A 21 6.46 -17.82 -8.98
CA ILE A 21 7.21 -17.66 -7.74
C ILE A 21 6.24 -17.62 -6.54
N PHE A 22 5.15 -16.89 -6.65
CA PHE A 22 4.13 -16.84 -5.60
C PHE A 22 3.54 -18.20 -5.32
N LEU A 23 3.03 -18.90 -6.33
CA LEU A 23 2.45 -20.24 -6.21
C LEU A 23 3.43 -21.22 -5.60
N LYS A 24 4.69 -21.23 -6.07
CA LYS A 24 5.75 -22.08 -5.48
C LYS A 24 5.97 -21.84 -3.99
N ARG A 25 5.83 -20.59 -3.53
CA ARG A 25 5.98 -20.24 -2.11
C ARG A 25 4.80 -20.68 -1.26
N ILE A 26 3.59 -20.75 -1.84
CA ILE A 26 2.37 -21.06 -1.08
C ILE A 26 1.99 -22.54 -1.13
N ILE A 27 2.46 -23.34 -2.09
CA ILE A 27 2.19 -24.78 -2.19
C ILE A 27 2.38 -25.52 -0.85
N PRO A 28 3.44 -25.29 -0.05
CA PRO A 28 3.59 -25.97 1.24
C PRO A 28 2.45 -25.73 2.23
N PHE A 29 1.68 -24.66 2.03
CA PHE A 29 0.53 -24.26 2.85
C PHE A 29 -0.81 -24.56 2.19
N CYS A 30 -0.80 -24.90 0.89
CA CYS A 30 -1.96 -25.16 0.04
C CYS A 30 -1.65 -26.33 -0.92
N PRO A 31 -1.33 -27.54 -0.40
CA PRO A 31 -0.88 -28.67 -1.24
C PRO A 31 -1.92 -29.11 -2.25
N TYR A 32 -3.20 -28.95 -1.96
CA TYR A 32 -4.32 -29.23 -2.87
C TYR A 32 -4.21 -28.52 -4.23
N LEU A 33 -3.47 -27.40 -4.31
CA LEU A 33 -3.29 -26.68 -5.57
C LEU A 33 -2.54 -27.52 -6.64
N GLU A 34 -1.83 -28.57 -6.25
CA GLU A 34 -1.12 -29.44 -7.19
C GLU A 34 -2.08 -30.33 -7.98
N ASP A 35 -3.27 -30.56 -7.47
CA ASP A 35 -4.33 -31.37 -8.10
C ASP A 35 -5.18 -30.59 -9.11
N TYR A 36 -4.97 -29.25 -9.21
CA TYR A 36 -5.80 -28.38 -10.04
C TYR A 36 -4.99 -27.61 -11.10
N SER A 37 -5.69 -27.33 -12.21
CA SER A 37 -5.23 -26.34 -13.20
C SER A 37 -6.07 -25.08 -13.06
N MET A 38 -5.43 -23.92 -12.97
CA MET A 38 -6.10 -22.65 -12.67
C MET A 38 -6.23 -21.78 -13.91
N GLU A 39 -7.34 -21.06 -14.01
CA GLU A 39 -7.49 -19.91 -14.89
C GLU A 39 -7.67 -18.65 -14.02
N ILE A 40 -6.70 -17.73 -14.11
CA ILE A 40 -6.66 -16.51 -13.32
C ILE A 40 -7.04 -15.35 -14.22
N ASN A 41 -8.25 -14.81 -14.02
CA ASN A 41 -8.75 -13.63 -14.70
C ASN A 41 -8.69 -12.44 -13.74
N THR A 42 -8.00 -11.37 -14.11
CA THR A 42 -7.84 -10.17 -13.27
C THR A 42 -7.95 -8.88 -14.06
N LYS A 43 -8.37 -7.83 -13.38
CA LYS A 43 -8.37 -6.47 -13.90
C LYS A 43 -8.04 -5.48 -12.79
N ASN A 44 -7.52 -4.32 -13.16
CA ASN A 44 -7.33 -3.20 -12.25
C ASN A 44 -8.27 -2.05 -12.59
N THR A 45 -8.69 -1.31 -11.57
CA THR A 45 -9.42 -0.04 -11.72
C THR A 45 -8.49 1.17 -11.79
N PHE A 46 -7.16 0.94 -11.73
CA PHE A 46 -6.11 1.95 -11.72
C PHE A 46 -4.90 1.49 -12.55
N PRO A 47 -4.02 2.40 -13.02
CA PRO A 47 -2.88 2.05 -13.87
C PRO A 47 -1.93 1.05 -13.22
N HIS A 48 -1.53 0.00 -13.97
CA HIS A 48 -0.57 -0.99 -13.51
C HIS A 48 0.86 -0.41 -13.52
N SER A 49 1.68 -0.80 -12.55
CA SER A 49 3.12 -0.45 -12.45
C SER A 49 3.45 1.02 -12.20
N SER A 50 2.48 1.89 -11.93
CA SER A 50 2.68 3.32 -11.73
C SER A 50 3.05 3.75 -10.30
N GLY A 51 3.45 2.82 -9.44
CA GLY A 51 3.84 3.14 -8.06
C GLY A 51 2.70 3.23 -7.06
N ILE A 52 1.53 2.73 -7.40
CA ILE A 52 0.31 2.74 -6.55
C ILE A 52 -0.09 1.34 -6.08
N ALA A 53 0.89 0.56 -5.68
CA ALA A 53 0.74 -0.76 -5.02
C ALA A 53 -0.07 -1.84 -5.79
N SER A 54 -0.13 -1.79 -7.14
CA SER A 54 -0.87 -2.77 -7.97
C SER A 54 -0.48 -4.23 -7.70
N SER A 55 0.78 -4.49 -7.36
CA SER A 55 1.25 -5.84 -6.99
C SER A 55 0.66 -6.32 -5.66
N ALA A 56 0.51 -5.42 -4.68
CA ALA A 56 -0.09 -5.76 -3.41
C ALA A 56 -1.57 -6.08 -3.57
N SER A 57 -2.31 -5.25 -4.30
CA SER A 57 -3.73 -5.47 -4.62
C SER A 57 -3.96 -6.80 -5.35
N GLY A 58 -3.23 -7.06 -6.46
CA GLY A 58 -3.43 -8.29 -7.25
C GLY A 58 -3.07 -9.57 -6.50
N LEU A 59 -1.99 -9.56 -5.69
CA LEU A 59 -1.58 -10.75 -4.94
C LEU A 59 -2.44 -10.99 -3.69
N SER A 60 -3.00 -9.95 -3.08
CA SER A 60 -3.98 -10.12 -2.01
C SER A 60 -5.30 -10.71 -2.53
N ALA A 61 -5.78 -10.21 -3.68
CA ALA A 61 -6.98 -10.75 -4.32
C ALA A 61 -6.79 -12.25 -4.69
N LEU A 62 -5.64 -12.59 -5.32
CA LEU A 62 -5.33 -13.98 -5.67
C LEU A 62 -5.21 -14.87 -4.42
N ALA A 63 -4.56 -14.40 -3.36
CA ALA A 63 -4.46 -15.14 -2.11
C ALA A 63 -5.84 -15.39 -1.47
N MET A 64 -6.72 -14.38 -1.48
CA MET A 64 -8.08 -14.54 -0.97
C MET A 64 -8.87 -15.55 -1.80
N CYS A 65 -8.82 -15.49 -3.13
CA CYS A 65 -9.48 -16.46 -4.00
C CYS A 65 -9.00 -17.90 -3.72
N ILE A 66 -7.67 -18.11 -3.51
CA ILE A 66 -7.10 -19.42 -3.21
C ILE A 66 -7.64 -19.95 -1.87
N VAL A 67 -7.68 -19.13 -0.82
CA VAL A 67 -8.17 -19.57 0.50
C VAL A 67 -9.69 -19.74 0.50
N GLN A 68 -10.43 -18.94 -0.25
CA GLN A 68 -11.85 -19.15 -0.43
C GLN A 68 -12.15 -20.44 -1.21
N PHE A 69 -11.34 -20.78 -2.21
CA PHE A 69 -11.45 -22.09 -2.87
C PHE A 69 -11.19 -23.25 -1.87
N GLU A 70 -10.17 -23.11 -1.01
CA GLU A 70 -9.90 -24.09 0.04
C GLU A 70 -11.10 -24.25 0.99
N SER A 71 -11.78 -23.16 1.37
CA SER A 71 -12.98 -23.25 2.22
C SER A 71 -14.17 -23.95 1.58
N LEU A 72 -14.20 -24.14 0.26
CA LEU A 72 -15.17 -24.99 -0.41
C LEU A 72 -14.81 -26.48 -0.32
N LEU A 73 -13.52 -26.79 -0.10
CA LEU A 73 -13.03 -28.17 0.10
C LEU A 73 -13.08 -28.57 1.59
N ASP A 74 -12.99 -27.61 2.48
CA ASP A 74 -13.07 -27.77 3.94
C ASP A 74 -14.12 -26.80 4.51
N LEU A 75 -15.34 -27.30 4.67
CA LEU A 75 -16.50 -26.52 5.11
C LEU A 75 -16.44 -26.05 6.57
N ASP A 76 -15.51 -26.59 7.37
CA ASP A 76 -15.33 -26.25 8.78
C ASP A 76 -14.40 -25.04 8.98
N MET A 77 -13.89 -24.44 7.90
CA MET A 77 -13.01 -23.27 7.99
C MET A 77 -13.74 -22.02 8.46
N GLU A 78 -13.34 -21.50 9.61
CA GLU A 78 -13.86 -20.24 10.14
C GLU A 78 -13.39 -19.02 9.33
N ILE A 79 -14.26 -17.99 9.23
CA ILE A 79 -13.97 -16.77 8.45
C ILE A 79 -12.72 -16.04 8.98
N GLY A 80 -12.48 -16.05 10.27
CA GLY A 80 -11.29 -15.48 10.89
C GLY A 80 -10.00 -16.22 10.50
N PHE A 81 -10.07 -17.53 10.31
CA PHE A 81 -8.94 -18.32 9.80
C PHE A 81 -8.70 -18.03 8.31
N ILE A 82 -9.77 -17.93 7.50
CA ILE A 82 -9.70 -17.58 6.07
C ILE A 82 -8.93 -16.28 5.88
N ASN A 83 -9.32 -15.20 6.56
CA ASN A 83 -8.65 -13.92 6.45
C ASN A 83 -7.17 -13.97 6.90
N ARG A 84 -6.89 -14.61 8.00
CA ARG A 84 -5.50 -14.77 8.51
C ARG A 84 -4.63 -15.55 7.54
N LYS A 85 -5.12 -16.66 7.00
CA LYS A 85 -4.41 -17.47 6.01
C LYS A 85 -4.20 -16.69 4.71
N ALA A 86 -5.23 -16.01 4.20
CA ALA A 86 -5.13 -15.17 3.01
C ALA A 86 -4.11 -14.05 3.20
N SER A 87 -4.09 -13.39 4.35
CA SER A 87 -3.11 -12.36 4.69
C SER A 87 -1.68 -12.91 4.73
N PHE A 88 -1.48 -14.07 5.35
CA PHE A 88 -0.19 -14.77 5.36
C PHE A 88 0.29 -15.13 3.94
N LEU A 89 -0.58 -15.73 3.12
CA LEU A 89 -0.24 -16.08 1.74
C LEU A 89 0.06 -14.83 0.89
N ALA A 90 -0.75 -13.79 0.99
CA ALA A 90 -0.55 -12.54 0.28
C ALA A 90 0.84 -11.95 0.54
N ARG A 91 1.31 -11.97 1.80
CA ARG A 91 2.65 -11.53 2.20
C ARG A 91 3.77 -12.30 1.48
N LEU A 92 3.59 -13.60 1.26
CA LEU A 92 4.56 -14.42 0.54
C LEU A 92 4.71 -13.99 -0.93
N GLY A 93 3.70 -13.36 -1.49
CA GLY A 93 3.72 -12.83 -2.86
C GLY A 93 4.26 -11.39 -2.94
N SER A 94 3.87 -10.55 -2.01
CA SER A 94 4.33 -9.16 -1.87
C SER A 94 4.12 -8.74 -0.41
N GLY A 95 5.19 -8.36 0.29
CA GLY A 95 5.14 -8.13 1.73
C GLY A 95 3.95 -7.31 2.18
N SER A 96 3.76 -6.12 1.63
CA SER A 96 2.67 -5.21 1.99
C SER A 96 1.27 -5.71 1.59
N ALA A 97 1.14 -6.73 0.73
CA ALA A 97 -0.14 -7.29 0.30
C ALA A 97 -0.97 -7.86 1.47
N CYS A 98 -0.30 -8.32 2.54
CA CYS A 98 -0.99 -8.82 3.73
C CYS A 98 -1.96 -7.80 4.35
N ARG A 99 -1.72 -6.51 4.17
CA ARG A 99 -2.57 -5.42 4.71
C ARG A 99 -3.85 -5.20 3.90
N SER A 100 -3.91 -5.70 2.67
CA SER A 100 -5.06 -5.49 1.77
C SER A 100 -6.20 -6.50 1.99
N ILE A 101 -6.01 -7.49 2.85
CA ILE A 101 -7.05 -8.48 3.18
C ILE A 101 -8.09 -7.89 4.14
N GLU A 102 -7.63 -7.23 5.19
CA GLU A 102 -8.52 -6.53 6.14
C GLU A 102 -8.79 -5.12 5.64
N GLY A 103 -9.94 -4.56 6.01
CA GLY A 103 -10.26 -3.16 5.73
C GLY A 103 -9.86 -2.22 6.86
N GLY A 104 -9.92 -0.92 6.59
CA GLY A 104 -9.58 0.12 7.56
C GLY A 104 -8.09 0.20 7.84
N LEU A 105 -7.73 0.38 9.13
CA LEU A 105 -6.34 0.43 9.55
C LEU A 105 -5.79 -0.96 9.84
N VAL A 106 -4.65 -1.28 9.24
CA VAL A 106 -3.98 -2.58 9.37
C VAL A 106 -2.52 -2.37 9.74
N VAL A 107 -2.04 -3.12 10.73
CA VAL A 107 -0.64 -3.15 11.14
C VAL A 107 0.03 -4.40 10.58
N TRP A 108 1.21 -4.24 10.01
CA TRP A 108 2.09 -5.33 9.62
C TRP A 108 3.50 -5.07 10.14
N GLY A 109 4.09 -6.08 10.74
CA GLY A 109 5.37 -6.02 11.45
C GLY A 109 5.16 -6.12 12.96
N GLN A 110 6.04 -6.86 13.62
CA GLN A 110 6.01 -7.02 15.07
C GLN A 110 6.26 -5.68 15.77
N HIS A 111 5.38 -5.30 16.70
CA HIS A 111 5.50 -4.07 17.47
C HIS A 111 5.10 -4.31 18.93
N LYS A 112 5.93 -3.86 19.87
CA LYS A 112 5.77 -4.12 21.32
C LYS A 112 4.46 -3.60 21.92
N GLU A 113 3.90 -2.52 21.37
CA GLU A 113 2.67 -1.86 21.86
C GLU A 113 1.41 -2.31 21.11
N VAL A 114 1.55 -3.08 20.03
CA VAL A 114 0.40 -3.56 19.24
C VAL A 114 0.24 -5.04 19.44
N VAL A 115 -0.69 -5.41 20.32
CA VAL A 115 -0.97 -6.81 20.65
C VAL A 115 -1.39 -7.59 19.40
N GLY A 116 -0.80 -8.76 19.20
CA GLY A 116 -1.07 -9.63 18.04
C GLY A 116 -0.34 -9.21 16.76
N SER A 117 0.39 -8.09 16.74
CA SER A 117 1.21 -7.71 15.59
C SER A 117 2.32 -8.72 15.32
N THR A 118 2.60 -8.98 14.06
CA THR A 118 3.57 -9.99 13.62
C THR A 118 4.13 -9.66 12.25
N ASP A 119 5.30 -10.18 11.95
CA ASP A 119 5.91 -10.09 10.61
C ASP A 119 5.26 -11.05 9.60
N LEU A 120 4.41 -11.98 10.04
CA LEU A 120 3.86 -13.04 9.21
C LEU A 120 2.60 -12.66 8.45
N LEU A 121 1.78 -11.75 8.99
CA LEU A 121 0.51 -11.32 8.40
C LEU A 121 0.13 -9.91 8.88
N GLY A 122 -0.76 -9.25 8.16
CA GLY A 122 -1.38 -8.00 8.61
C GLY A 122 -2.47 -8.29 9.64
N VAL A 123 -2.52 -7.49 10.68
CA VAL A 123 -3.56 -7.55 11.72
C VAL A 123 -4.36 -6.25 11.72
N LYS A 124 -5.67 -6.38 11.90
CA LYS A 124 -6.53 -5.20 12.07
C LYS A 124 -6.04 -4.38 13.26
N TYR A 125 -5.98 -3.07 13.10
CA TYR A 125 -5.57 -2.16 14.17
C TYR A 125 -6.44 -2.34 15.41
N PRO A 126 -5.87 -2.70 16.59
CA PRO A 126 -6.65 -3.20 17.72
C PRO A 126 -7.16 -2.11 18.68
N PHE A 127 -6.85 -0.83 18.39
CA PHE A 127 -7.20 0.27 19.29
C PHE A 127 -8.35 1.11 18.72
N GLU A 128 -8.94 1.94 19.60
CA GLU A 128 -9.94 2.93 19.25
C GLU A 128 -9.38 3.94 18.24
N VAL A 129 -10.18 4.26 17.23
CA VAL A 129 -9.83 5.21 16.16
C VAL A 129 -10.83 6.34 16.14
N HIS A 130 -10.34 7.57 16.23
CA HIS A 130 -11.16 8.76 16.12
C HIS A 130 -11.87 8.81 14.75
N PRO A 131 -13.17 9.20 14.70
CA PRO A 131 -13.96 9.19 13.46
C PRO A 131 -13.31 9.90 12.29
N VAL A 132 -12.50 10.93 12.51
CA VAL A 132 -11.81 11.68 11.46
C VAL A 132 -10.91 10.81 10.57
N PHE A 133 -10.44 9.66 11.05
CA PHE A 133 -9.60 8.74 10.30
C PHE A 133 -10.35 7.57 9.64
N LEU A 134 -11.64 7.38 9.96
CA LEU A 134 -12.41 6.23 9.46
C LEU A 134 -12.85 6.40 7.99
N ASP A 135 -12.98 7.63 7.52
CA ASP A 135 -13.35 7.98 6.16
C ASP A 135 -12.34 8.94 5.50
N TYR A 136 -11.05 8.75 5.84
CA TYR A 136 -9.96 9.54 5.28
C TYR A 136 -9.88 9.34 3.76
N LEU A 137 -9.58 10.41 3.06
CA LEU A 137 -9.51 10.41 1.60
C LEU A 137 -8.05 10.39 1.14
N ASP A 138 -7.82 9.73 0.00
CA ASP A 138 -6.54 9.68 -0.70
C ASP A 138 -6.77 10.09 -2.15
N THR A 139 -6.15 11.19 -2.59
CA THR A 139 -6.12 11.52 -4.01
C THR A 139 -4.72 11.30 -4.56
N ILE A 140 -4.60 10.36 -5.48
CA ILE A 140 -3.33 9.97 -6.09
C ILE A 140 -3.07 10.86 -7.31
N LEU A 141 -2.10 11.76 -7.20
CA LEU A 141 -1.67 12.66 -8.25
C LEU A 141 -0.68 11.94 -9.17
N LEU A 142 -1.08 11.66 -10.41
CA LEU A 142 -0.32 10.85 -11.35
C LEU A 142 0.75 11.69 -12.06
N VAL A 143 1.88 11.90 -11.41
CA VAL A 143 3.03 12.63 -11.97
C VAL A 143 3.63 11.87 -13.15
N ASP A 144 3.65 10.54 -13.06
CA ASP A 144 4.15 9.64 -14.09
C ASP A 144 3.41 8.31 -14.09
N LYS A 145 2.85 7.94 -15.24
CA LYS A 145 2.18 6.65 -15.45
C LYS A 145 3.11 5.57 -16.03
N GLY A 146 4.38 5.90 -16.26
CA GLY A 146 5.38 5.00 -16.81
C GLY A 146 5.76 3.87 -15.86
N GLN A 147 6.49 2.89 -16.37
CA GLN A 147 7.01 1.78 -15.58
C GLN A 147 8.08 2.27 -14.60
N LYS A 148 8.07 1.69 -13.41
CA LYS A 148 9.11 1.94 -12.38
C LYS A 148 10.49 1.58 -12.92
N GLN A 149 11.45 2.47 -12.74
CA GLN A 149 12.85 2.22 -13.06
C GLN A 149 13.50 1.23 -12.08
N VAL A 150 13.02 1.21 -10.84
CA VAL A 150 13.53 0.36 -9.76
C VAL A 150 12.35 -0.40 -9.13
N SER A 151 12.50 -1.71 -8.97
CA SER A 151 11.50 -2.52 -8.29
C SER A 151 11.47 -2.22 -6.80
N SER A 152 10.29 -2.30 -6.17
CA SER A 152 10.18 -2.15 -4.71
C SER A 152 11.02 -3.19 -3.96
N SER A 153 11.17 -4.40 -4.50
CA SER A 153 12.00 -5.46 -3.90
C SER A 153 13.47 -5.05 -3.82
N LEU A 154 14.03 -4.45 -4.89
CA LEU A 154 15.40 -3.96 -4.87
C LEU A 154 15.58 -2.84 -3.83
N GLY A 155 14.60 -1.92 -3.72
CA GLY A 155 14.63 -0.87 -2.70
C GLY A 155 14.64 -1.44 -1.27
N HIS A 156 13.89 -2.50 -1.00
CA HIS A 156 13.91 -3.17 0.31
C HIS A 156 15.23 -3.87 0.59
N ASP A 157 15.81 -4.57 -0.39
CA ASP A 157 17.08 -5.28 -0.22
C ASP A 157 18.23 -4.32 0.10
N LEU A 158 18.22 -3.12 -0.49
CA LEU A 158 19.22 -2.09 -0.21
C LEU A 158 19.19 -1.57 1.24
N MET A 159 18.03 -1.64 1.92
CA MET A 159 17.89 -1.17 3.29
C MET A 159 18.70 -2.02 4.29
N HIS A 160 18.88 -3.31 4.05
CA HIS A 160 19.63 -4.21 4.93
C HIS A 160 21.10 -3.84 5.06
N LYS A 161 21.70 -3.26 4.02
CA LYS A 161 23.11 -2.83 4.00
C LYS A 161 23.29 -1.31 4.13
N HIS A 162 22.19 -0.59 4.28
CA HIS A 162 22.21 0.86 4.35
C HIS A 162 22.83 1.32 5.67
N PRO A 163 23.79 2.29 5.69
CA PRO A 163 24.46 2.73 6.92
C PRO A 163 23.50 3.29 7.97
N PHE A 164 22.34 3.81 7.57
CA PHE A 164 21.28 4.32 8.45
C PHE A 164 20.09 3.36 8.59
N GLY A 165 20.21 2.11 8.13
CA GLY A 165 19.12 1.12 8.18
C GLY A 165 18.55 0.89 9.57
N PRO A 166 19.39 0.57 10.60
CA PRO A 166 18.92 0.37 11.97
C PRO A 166 18.15 1.58 12.52
N GLN A 167 18.67 2.79 12.32
CA GLN A 167 18.01 4.03 12.79
C GLN A 167 16.67 4.26 12.10
N ARG A 168 16.56 3.88 10.83
CA ARG A 168 15.30 3.95 10.08
C ARG A 168 14.25 2.99 10.64
N PHE A 169 14.64 1.77 10.98
CA PHE A 169 13.73 0.80 11.61
C PHE A 169 13.29 1.29 12.99
N ASP A 170 14.20 1.78 13.82
CA ASP A 170 13.86 2.39 15.10
C ASP A 170 12.90 3.59 14.96
N GLN A 171 13.11 4.42 13.95
CA GLN A 171 12.18 5.53 13.63
C GLN A 171 10.78 5.00 13.33
N ALA A 172 10.65 3.98 12.49
CA ALA A 172 9.35 3.40 12.14
C ALA A 172 8.61 2.87 13.38
N HIS A 173 9.32 2.15 14.26
CA HIS A 173 8.75 1.68 15.53
C HIS A 173 8.29 2.84 16.42
N ARG A 174 9.12 3.87 16.60
CA ARG A 174 8.72 5.05 17.38
C ARG A 174 7.53 5.79 16.77
N HIS A 175 7.41 5.82 15.44
CA HIS A 175 6.28 6.47 14.78
C HIS A 175 5.00 5.68 14.96
N ILE A 176 5.02 4.35 14.94
CA ILE A 176 3.84 3.54 15.28
C ILE A 176 3.40 3.83 16.73
N SER A 177 4.32 3.84 17.70
CA SER A 177 4.01 4.21 19.09
C SER A 177 3.32 5.59 19.19
N LYS A 178 3.80 6.57 18.43
CA LYS A 178 3.21 7.93 18.40
C LYS A 178 1.84 7.96 17.70
N LEU A 179 1.63 7.13 16.68
CA LEU A 179 0.37 7.08 15.95
C LEU A 179 -0.78 6.52 16.82
N ILE A 180 -0.50 5.68 17.81
CA ILE A 180 -1.53 5.11 18.68
C ILE A 180 -2.37 6.22 19.38
N PRO A 181 -1.80 7.14 20.17
CA PRO A 181 -2.57 8.22 20.75
C PRO A 181 -3.13 9.21 19.71
N ILE A 182 -2.42 9.43 18.59
CA ILE A 182 -2.88 10.30 17.51
C ILE A 182 -4.18 9.77 16.89
N PHE A 183 -4.24 8.49 16.58
CA PHE A 183 -5.46 7.87 16.03
C PHE A 183 -6.60 7.90 17.03
N LYS A 184 -6.33 7.74 18.32
CA LYS A 184 -7.35 7.80 19.37
C LYS A 184 -7.93 9.21 19.54
N THR A 185 -7.09 10.25 19.48
CA THR A 185 -7.50 11.63 19.79
C THR A 185 -7.92 12.46 18.57
N GLY A 186 -7.61 12.00 17.36
CA GLY A 186 -7.85 12.79 16.14
C GLY A 186 -6.81 13.89 15.89
N ASP A 187 -5.60 13.79 16.45
CA ASP A 187 -4.55 14.80 16.31
C ASP A 187 -3.97 14.85 14.89
N LEU A 188 -4.66 15.56 14.01
CA LEU A 188 -4.27 15.72 12.61
C LEU A 188 -2.92 16.42 12.45
N SER A 189 -2.55 17.32 13.34
CA SER A 189 -1.27 18.06 13.25
C SER A 189 -0.07 17.10 13.39
N ASN A 190 -0.07 16.24 14.38
CA ASN A 190 1.00 15.26 14.57
C ASN A 190 0.91 14.11 13.59
N PHE A 191 -0.30 13.71 13.14
CA PHE A 191 -0.47 12.75 12.04
C PHE A 191 0.24 13.23 10.77
N ILE A 192 -0.05 14.45 10.32
CA ILE A 192 0.56 15.07 9.14
C ILE A 192 2.09 15.04 9.22
N LYS A 193 2.66 15.46 10.35
CA LYS A 193 4.12 15.47 10.57
C LYS A 193 4.74 14.08 10.41
N ILE A 194 4.13 13.05 10.99
CA ILE A 194 4.64 11.68 10.93
C ILE A 194 4.54 11.14 9.50
N VAL A 195 3.40 11.30 8.84
CA VAL A 195 3.17 10.76 7.49
C VAL A 195 4.16 11.36 6.48
N GLU A 196 4.32 12.69 6.48
CA GLU A 196 5.26 13.36 5.58
C GLU A 196 6.72 12.99 5.88
N LEU A 197 7.09 12.89 7.17
CA LEU A 197 8.43 12.49 7.56
C LEU A 197 8.74 11.04 7.16
N GLU A 198 7.79 10.11 7.27
CA GLU A 198 7.94 8.73 6.80
C GLU A 198 8.20 8.67 5.30
N ALA A 199 7.42 9.40 4.51
CA ALA A 199 7.59 9.47 3.05
C ALA A 199 8.97 10.05 2.67
N LEU A 200 9.33 11.19 3.25
CA LEU A 200 10.60 11.87 2.95
C LEU A 200 11.81 11.05 3.41
N THR A 201 11.73 10.41 4.59
CA THR A 201 12.84 9.57 5.08
C THR A 201 13.06 8.36 4.18
N LEU A 202 12.00 7.69 3.71
CA LEU A 202 12.13 6.58 2.77
C LEU A 202 12.87 7.01 1.49
N HIS A 203 12.49 8.14 0.91
CA HIS A 203 13.14 8.66 -0.29
C HIS A 203 14.60 9.12 -0.01
N ALA A 204 14.89 9.71 1.14
CA ALA A 204 16.24 10.05 1.55
C ALA A 204 17.14 8.81 1.67
N MET A 205 16.61 7.70 2.21
CA MET A 205 17.32 6.42 2.26
C MET A 205 17.64 5.89 0.85
N MET A 206 16.72 5.99 -0.10
CA MET A 206 16.97 5.59 -1.49
C MET A 206 18.02 6.47 -2.17
N MET A 207 18.01 7.78 -1.91
CA MET A 207 19.01 8.72 -2.44
C MET A 207 20.42 8.52 -1.87
N SER A 208 20.54 7.87 -0.71
CA SER A 208 21.82 7.59 -0.04
C SER A 208 22.19 6.10 0.01
N SER A 209 21.47 5.23 -0.70
CA SER A 209 21.79 3.81 -0.84
C SER A 209 22.95 3.56 -1.83
N ASP A 210 23.45 2.33 -1.86
CA ASP A 210 24.45 1.90 -2.84
C ASP A 210 23.95 0.65 -3.58
N PRO A 211 23.61 0.73 -4.87
CA PRO A 211 23.56 1.95 -5.69
C PRO A 211 22.47 2.94 -5.22
N TYR A 212 22.72 4.23 -5.39
CA TYR A 212 21.75 5.28 -5.12
C TYR A 212 20.79 5.50 -6.29
N PHE A 213 19.57 5.98 -5.98
CA PHE A 213 18.58 6.34 -7.00
C PHE A 213 17.56 7.36 -6.49
N ILE A 214 16.98 8.11 -7.42
CA ILE A 214 15.98 9.14 -7.13
C ILE A 214 14.67 8.74 -7.82
N LEU A 215 13.61 8.52 -7.05
CA LEU A 215 12.28 8.19 -7.57
C LEU A 215 11.41 9.43 -7.78
N MET A 216 11.64 10.49 -6.99
CA MET A 216 10.92 11.74 -7.16
C MET A 216 11.30 12.43 -8.46
N LYS A 217 10.30 12.93 -9.20
CA LYS A 217 10.49 13.77 -10.38
C LYS A 217 10.38 15.26 -10.02
N PRO A 218 10.81 16.18 -10.88
CA PRO A 218 10.67 17.61 -10.62
C PRO A 218 9.25 18.03 -10.24
N ASN A 219 8.22 17.45 -10.88
CA ASN A 219 6.84 17.74 -10.57
C ASN A 219 6.39 17.17 -9.22
N THR A 220 6.96 16.04 -8.75
CA THR A 220 6.75 15.55 -7.38
C THR A 220 7.14 16.60 -6.36
N ILE A 221 8.32 17.20 -6.51
CA ILE A 221 8.83 18.26 -5.62
C ILE A 221 7.94 19.51 -5.69
N LYS A 222 7.50 19.91 -6.89
CA LYS A 222 6.59 21.06 -7.05
C LYS A 222 5.27 20.83 -6.31
N ILE A 223 4.67 19.66 -6.46
CA ILE A 223 3.44 19.28 -5.76
C ILE A 223 3.62 19.37 -4.24
N ILE A 224 4.70 18.81 -3.70
CA ILE A 224 5.00 18.86 -2.26
C ILE A 224 5.07 20.32 -1.77
N ASN A 225 5.78 21.19 -2.48
CA ASN A 225 5.90 22.60 -2.12
C ASN A 225 4.55 23.33 -2.16
N GLU A 226 3.71 23.04 -3.17
CA GLU A 226 2.36 23.64 -3.26
C GLU A 226 1.45 23.13 -2.12
N ILE A 227 1.55 21.85 -1.72
CA ILE A 227 0.82 21.30 -0.56
C ILE A 227 1.21 22.06 0.72
N TRP A 228 2.48 22.22 0.99
CA TRP A 228 2.95 22.97 2.17
C TRP A 228 2.49 24.43 2.16
N LYS A 229 2.61 25.09 1.00
CA LYS A 229 2.16 26.48 0.84
C LYS A 229 0.64 26.60 1.06
N PHE A 230 -0.15 25.75 0.45
CA PHE A 230 -1.60 25.75 0.60
C PHE A 230 -2.02 25.52 2.06
N ARG A 231 -1.45 24.49 2.70
CA ARG A 231 -1.72 24.21 4.13
C ARG A 231 -1.37 25.39 5.04
N ASN A 232 -0.22 26.02 4.83
CA ASN A 232 0.20 27.17 5.63
C ASN A 232 -0.70 28.41 5.43
N LEU A 233 -1.25 28.61 4.23
CA LEU A 233 -2.12 29.73 3.94
C LEU A 233 -3.57 29.53 4.42
N THR A 234 -4.06 28.29 4.43
CA THR A 234 -5.48 27.98 4.62
C THR A 234 -5.77 27.25 5.93
N ASN A 235 -4.75 26.75 6.62
CA ASN A 235 -4.85 25.83 7.75
C ASN A 235 -5.65 24.54 7.45
N THR A 236 -5.82 24.20 6.18
CA THR A 236 -6.51 22.96 5.78
C THR A 236 -5.67 21.73 6.15
N PRO A 237 -6.23 20.76 6.90
CA PRO A 237 -5.46 19.59 7.33
C PRO A 237 -5.33 18.59 6.19
N LEU A 238 -4.30 18.74 5.37
CA LEU A 238 -3.91 17.78 4.34
C LEU A 238 -2.41 17.50 4.42
N CYS A 239 -2.01 16.30 4.02
CA CYS A 239 -0.61 15.91 3.91
C CYS A 239 -0.37 15.08 2.65
N PHE A 240 0.90 14.81 2.36
CA PHE A 240 1.25 13.86 1.31
C PHE A 240 1.93 12.63 1.90
N THR A 241 1.80 11.52 1.18
CA THR A 241 2.71 10.38 1.31
C THR A 241 3.20 9.96 -0.07
N LEU A 242 4.27 9.17 -0.09
CA LEU A 242 4.91 8.67 -1.31
C LEU A 242 5.17 7.18 -1.16
N ASP A 243 4.78 6.43 -2.18
CA ASP A 243 5.27 5.07 -2.38
C ASP A 243 6.64 5.10 -3.09
N ALA A 244 7.19 3.93 -3.41
CA ALA A 244 8.42 3.82 -4.18
C ALA A 244 8.17 4.23 -5.65
N GLY A 245 7.95 5.54 -5.88
CA GLY A 245 7.62 6.12 -7.17
C GLY A 245 7.60 7.65 -7.14
N SER A 246 7.15 8.25 -8.23
CA SER A 246 7.06 9.70 -8.40
C SER A 246 5.66 10.26 -8.09
N ASN A 247 4.65 9.39 -8.01
CA ASN A 247 3.27 9.79 -7.78
C ASN A 247 3.05 10.19 -6.33
N VAL A 248 2.20 11.18 -6.10
CA VAL A 248 1.95 11.75 -4.77
C VAL A 248 0.55 11.35 -4.31
N HIS A 249 0.47 10.74 -3.16
CA HIS A 249 -0.77 10.49 -2.45
C HIS A 249 -1.09 11.69 -1.56
N LEU A 250 -2.18 12.36 -1.83
CA LEU A 250 -2.68 13.50 -1.06
C LEU A 250 -3.74 13.01 -0.08
N LEU A 251 -3.40 13.00 1.21
CA LEU A 251 -4.25 12.49 2.27
C LEU A 251 -4.93 13.63 3.01
N TYR A 252 -6.25 13.51 3.24
CA TYR A 252 -7.02 14.54 3.93
C TYR A 252 -8.33 13.99 4.52
N PRO A 253 -8.87 14.60 5.61
CA PRO A 253 -10.15 14.21 6.16
C PRO A 253 -11.29 14.59 5.22
N LYS A 254 -12.36 13.83 5.20
CA LYS A 254 -13.54 14.05 4.35
C LYS A 254 -14.16 15.46 4.51
N SER A 255 -14.04 16.04 5.68
CA SER A 255 -14.48 17.42 5.93
C SER A 255 -13.78 18.47 5.06
N SER A 256 -12.56 18.17 4.57
CA SER A 256 -11.77 19.04 3.70
C SER A 256 -12.01 18.80 2.21
N LEU A 257 -12.83 17.82 1.82
CA LEU A 257 -13.01 17.38 0.44
C LEU A 257 -13.22 18.55 -0.55
N LYS A 258 -14.21 19.41 -0.29
CA LYS A 258 -14.57 20.52 -1.19
C LYS A 258 -13.42 21.49 -1.44
N GLN A 259 -12.65 21.80 -0.40
CA GLN A 259 -11.53 22.74 -0.48
C GLN A 259 -10.33 22.10 -1.19
N VAL A 260 -10.04 20.84 -0.86
CA VAL A 260 -8.92 20.10 -1.44
C VAL A 260 -9.18 19.80 -2.93
N THR A 261 -10.41 19.43 -3.31
CA THR A 261 -10.77 19.21 -4.74
C THR A 261 -10.49 20.46 -5.56
N LYS A 262 -10.92 21.63 -5.10
CA LYS A 262 -10.62 22.90 -5.80
C LYS A 262 -9.12 23.18 -5.89
N PHE A 263 -8.36 22.86 -4.85
CA PHE A 263 -6.91 23.01 -4.87
C PHE A 263 -6.25 22.06 -5.87
N ILE A 264 -6.68 20.81 -5.95
CA ILE A 264 -6.21 19.85 -6.95
C ILE A 264 -6.47 20.35 -8.35
N GLU A 265 -7.72 20.70 -8.66
CA GLU A 265 -8.14 21.12 -10.00
C GLU A 265 -7.44 22.40 -10.47
N ASN A 266 -7.32 23.40 -9.60
CA ASN A 266 -6.80 24.72 -9.97
C ASN A 266 -5.26 24.83 -9.88
N CYS A 267 -4.61 23.96 -9.09
CA CYS A 267 -3.19 24.13 -8.78
C CYS A 267 -2.34 22.90 -9.03
N LEU A 268 -2.79 21.69 -8.64
CA LEU A 268 -1.96 20.49 -8.65
C LEU A 268 -2.05 19.71 -9.95
N SER A 269 -3.23 19.66 -10.59
CA SER A 269 -3.46 18.85 -11.81
C SER A 269 -2.48 19.16 -12.94
N LYS A 270 -2.05 20.41 -13.08
CA LYS A 270 -1.04 20.83 -14.09
C LYS A 270 0.33 20.16 -13.93
N TYR A 271 0.63 19.59 -12.76
CA TYR A 271 1.86 18.84 -12.51
C TYR A 271 1.69 17.34 -12.72
N CYS A 272 0.46 16.88 -12.91
CA CYS A 272 0.14 15.50 -13.23
C CYS A 272 0.27 15.24 -14.74
N GLN A 273 0.60 14.02 -15.11
CA GLN A 273 0.62 13.58 -16.50
C GLN A 273 -0.81 13.63 -17.06
N ASP A 274 -1.01 14.38 -18.15
CA ASP A 274 -2.31 14.65 -18.78
C ASP A 274 -3.38 15.22 -17.80
N GLY A 275 -2.94 15.88 -16.71
CA GLY A 275 -3.81 16.42 -15.68
C GLY A 275 -4.52 15.35 -14.82
N GLN A 276 -4.10 14.09 -14.87
CA GLN A 276 -4.85 12.97 -14.29
C GLN A 276 -4.52 12.71 -12.82
N PHE A 277 -5.56 12.42 -12.07
CA PHE A 277 -5.49 11.96 -10.68
C PHE A 277 -6.59 10.94 -10.40
N ILE A 278 -6.44 10.16 -9.34
CA ILE A 278 -7.39 9.14 -8.91
C ILE A 278 -7.88 9.51 -7.52
N ASN A 279 -9.19 9.57 -7.32
CA ASN A 279 -9.77 9.73 -5.99
C ASN A 279 -10.02 8.37 -5.37
N ASP A 280 -9.54 8.19 -4.15
CA ASP A 280 -9.69 6.98 -3.36
C ASP A 280 -9.99 7.32 -1.90
N GLN A 281 -10.26 6.32 -1.09
CA GLN A 281 -10.60 6.46 0.32
C GLN A 281 -10.22 5.20 1.11
N VAL A 282 -10.43 5.21 2.42
CA VAL A 282 -10.28 4.03 3.27
C VAL A 282 -11.12 2.88 2.71
N GLY A 283 -10.46 1.75 2.42
CA GLY A 283 -11.07 0.58 1.80
C GLY A 283 -11.65 -0.41 2.81
N ASN A 284 -12.51 -1.30 2.32
CA ASN A 284 -13.18 -2.34 3.11
C ASN A 284 -12.42 -3.67 3.18
N GLY A 285 -11.22 -3.74 2.55
CA GLY A 285 -10.47 -4.99 2.41
C GLY A 285 -10.95 -5.86 1.25
N ALA A 286 -10.46 -7.10 1.22
CA ALA A 286 -10.84 -8.08 0.21
C ALA A 286 -12.27 -8.57 0.44
N GLN A 287 -13.09 -8.61 -0.61
CA GLN A 287 -14.48 -9.06 -0.57
C GLN A 287 -14.73 -10.09 -1.68
N SER A 288 -15.58 -11.06 -1.40
CA SER A 288 -16.16 -11.93 -2.45
C SER A 288 -17.12 -11.12 -3.31
N LEU A 289 -17.15 -11.41 -4.60
CA LEU A 289 -18.10 -10.84 -5.55
C LEU A 289 -19.42 -11.59 -5.50
#